data_ff7e4f4ac3226aa21a54df0543ba535c
#
_entry.id   ff7e4f4ac3226aa21a54df0543ba535c
#
_cell.length_a   1.000
_cell.length_b   1.000
_cell.length_c   1.000
_cell.angle_alpha   90.00
_cell.angle_beta   90.00
_cell.angle_gamma   90.00
#
_symmetry.space_group_name_H-M   'P 1'
#
loop_
_entity.id
_entity.type
_entity.pdbx_description
1 polymer ?
#
loop_
_entity_poly.entity_id
_entity_poly.type
_entity_poly.pdbx_seq_one_letter_code
_entity_poly.pdbx_strand_id
1 'polypeptide(L)'
;EDQLRSLSIRGDIIKTMHRSLREAGIERPGGSFAMFDPAKPNNRIVGRVAGLGLADEINDRHYIIVDGVDGKVHYADVGHLRPEFVPDKGMIVAIENGASDGGEKQRTRLRILSHLNLESLAGTEGATWLDKELIGKSPERLAQTGFGSEVSTTIARRRQWLVGQGLGTMNSSNNFQAQPRMLEQLRQRDLRQAGQVLAKELGLSN
;
A
#
# COMPACT_ATOMS: atom_id res chain seq x y z
N GLU A 1 5.00 -28.67 -24.57
CA GLU A 1 4.71 -28.89 -23.13
C GLU A 1 4.85 -27.60 -22.32
N ASP A 2 5.92 -26.83 -22.50
CA ASP A 2 6.19 -25.59 -21.71
C ASP A 2 5.12 -24.51 -21.89
N GLN A 3 4.54 -24.33 -23.08
CA GLN A 3 3.48 -23.35 -23.31
C GLN A 3 2.17 -23.72 -22.63
N LEU A 4 1.79 -25.00 -22.63
CA LEU A 4 0.58 -25.48 -21.95
C LEU A 4 0.72 -25.37 -20.43
N ARG A 5 1.91 -25.67 -19.90
CA ARG A 5 2.20 -25.51 -18.48
C ARG A 5 2.17 -24.06 -18.05
N SER A 6 2.70 -23.14 -18.86
CA SER A 6 2.66 -21.70 -18.62
C SER A 6 1.22 -21.15 -18.62
N LEU A 7 0.37 -21.62 -19.54
CA LEU A 7 -1.04 -21.23 -19.61
C LEU A 7 -1.85 -21.75 -18.41
N SER A 8 -1.57 -22.97 -17.96
CA SER A 8 -2.20 -23.55 -16.75
C SER A 8 -1.87 -22.73 -15.50
N ILE A 9 -0.59 -22.43 -15.30
CA ILE A 9 -0.12 -21.60 -14.16
C ILE A 9 -0.78 -20.22 -14.16
N ARG A 10 -0.87 -19.56 -15.34
CA ARG A 10 -1.57 -18.28 -15.46
C ARG A 10 -3.05 -18.37 -15.10
N GLY A 11 -3.72 -19.43 -15.53
CA GLY A 11 -5.12 -19.68 -15.20
C GLY A 11 -5.35 -19.83 -13.70
N ASP A 12 -4.47 -20.53 -13.00
CA ASP A 12 -4.55 -20.74 -11.56
C ASP A 12 -4.24 -19.45 -10.78
N ILE A 13 -3.29 -18.64 -11.23
CA ILE A 13 -3.02 -17.32 -10.67
C ILE A 13 -4.24 -16.43 -10.79
N ILE A 14 -4.89 -16.35 -11.95
CA ILE A 14 -6.10 -15.54 -12.16
C ILE A 14 -7.23 -15.99 -11.23
N LYS A 15 -7.47 -17.29 -11.09
CA LYS A 15 -8.47 -17.83 -10.14
C LYS A 15 -8.15 -17.40 -8.70
N THR A 16 -6.89 -17.46 -8.32
CA THR A 16 -6.41 -17.05 -6.99
C THR A 16 -6.66 -15.55 -6.77
N MET A 17 -6.38 -14.71 -7.76
CA MET A 17 -6.64 -13.27 -7.71
C MET A 17 -8.14 -12.97 -7.54
N HIS A 18 -9.00 -13.62 -8.32
CA HIS A 18 -10.46 -13.49 -8.18
C HIS A 18 -10.96 -13.91 -6.79
N ARG A 19 -10.47 -15.03 -6.27
CA ARG A 19 -10.81 -15.49 -4.93
C ARG A 19 -10.39 -14.48 -3.86
N SER A 20 -9.16 -14.01 -3.91
CA SER A 20 -8.62 -13.04 -2.94
C SER A 20 -9.40 -11.73 -2.95
N LEU A 21 -9.76 -11.19 -4.12
CA LEU A 21 -10.61 -10.01 -4.22
C LEU A 21 -11.97 -10.23 -3.57
N ARG A 22 -12.63 -11.36 -3.86
CA ARG A 22 -13.92 -11.70 -3.28
C ARG A 22 -13.86 -11.81 -1.77
N GLU A 23 -12.86 -12.50 -1.24
CA GLU A 23 -12.63 -12.63 0.21
C GLU A 23 -12.32 -11.30 0.89
N ALA A 24 -11.72 -10.36 0.17
CA ALA A 24 -11.45 -9.00 0.64
C ALA A 24 -12.66 -8.06 0.46
N GLY A 25 -13.78 -8.52 -0.13
CA GLY A 25 -14.93 -7.68 -0.43
C GLY A 25 -14.66 -6.61 -1.50
N ILE A 26 -13.68 -6.86 -2.38
CA ILE A 26 -13.27 -5.93 -3.43
C ILE A 26 -13.94 -6.34 -4.74
N GLU A 27 -14.80 -5.48 -5.25
CA GLU A 27 -15.40 -5.65 -6.58
C GLU A 27 -14.60 -4.87 -7.61
N ARG A 28 -14.19 -5.59 -8.66
CA ARG A 28 -13.49 -5.02 -9.82
C ARG A 28 -14.08 -5.58 -11.11
N PRO A 29 -15.22 -5.04 -11.57
CA PRO A 29 -15.85 -5.50 -12.82
C PRO A 29 -14.90 -5.21 -13.99
N GLY A 30 -14.60 -6.24 -14.77
CA GLY A 30 -13.66 -6.13 -15.89
C GLY A 30 -12.22 -5.86 -15.49
N GLY A 31 -11.84 -6.25 -14.26
CA GLY A 31 -10.53 -5.98 -13.67
C GLY A 31 -9.39 -6.42 -14.56
N SER A 32 -8.47 -5.50 -14.81
CA SER A 32 -7.21 -5.79 -15.47
C SER A 32 -6.30 -6.49 -14.46
N PHE A 33 -5.98 -7.75 -14.71
CA PHE A 33 -5.03 -8.53 -13.92
C PHE A 33 -3.64 -8.43 -14.54
N ALA A 34 -2.65 -8.21 -13.71
CA ALA A 34 -1.26 -8.13 -14.13
C ALA A 34 -0.36 -8.95 -13.20
N MET A 35 0.76 -9.38 -13.73
CA MET A 35 1.84 -9.99 -12.95
C MET A 35 2.96 -8.98 -12.81
N PHE A 36 3.51 -8.86 -11.61
CA PHE A 36 4.69 -8.04 -11.38
C PHE A 36 5.91 -8.71 -12.00
N ASP A 37 6.57 -7.97 -12.87
CA ASP A 37 7.83 -8.41 -13.48
C ASP A 37 9.00 -7.66 -12.83
N PRO A 38 9.83 -8.32 -12.00
CA PRO A 38 10.98 -7.69 -11.37
C PRO A 38 12.08 -7.33 -12.36
N ALA A 39 12.08 -7.90 -13.58
CA ALA A 39 13.07 -7.58 -14.60
C ALA A 39 12.77 -6.27 -15.35
N LYS A 40 11.53 -5.79 -15.28
CA LYS A 40 11.14 -4.54 -15.92
C LYS A 40 11.73 -3.34 -15.17
N PRO A 41 12.55 -2.49 -15.84
CA PRO A 41 13.18 -1.34 -15.17
C PRO A 41 12.14 -0.41 -14.55
N ASN A 42 12.45 0.13 -13.37
CA ASN A 42 11.60 1.07 -12.64
C ASN A 42 10.17 0.57 -12.40
N ASN A 43 9.98 -0.75 -12.38
CA ASN A 43 8.68 -1.32 -12.07
C ASN A 43 8.35 -1.11 -10.60
N ARG A 44 7.23 -0.43 -10.35
CA ARG A 44 6.75 -0.12 -9.01
C ARG A 44 5.24 -0.20 -9.00
N ILE A 45 4.70 -0.85 -8.00
CA ILE A 45 3.28 -0.97 -7.73
C ILE A 45 3.03 -0.45 -6.33
N VAL A 46 2.02 0.38 -6.17
CA VAL A 46 1.48 0.76 -4.86
C VAL A 46 0.03 0.37 -4.81
N GLY A 47 -0.41 -0.18 -3.69
CA GLY A 47 -1.80 -0.56 -3.53
C GLY A 47 -2.11 -1.21 -2.20
N ARG A 48 -3.35 -1.65 -2.09
CA ARG A 48 -3.90 -2.33 -0.92
C ARG A 48 -3.69 -3.84 -1.05
N VAL A 49 -3.26 -4.48 0.02
CA VAL A 49 -3.16 -5.94 0.09
C VAL A 49 -4.55 -6.55 0.04
N ALA A 50 -4.86 -7.28 -1.03
CA ALA A 50 -6.11 -8.02 -1.20
C ALA A 50 -5.98 -9.49 -0.78
N GLY A 51 -4.79 -10.07 -0.88
CA GLY A 51 -4.52 -11.44 -0.50
C GLY A 51 -3.03 -11.73 -0.45
N LEU A 52 -2.69 -12.81 0.20
CA LEU A 52 -1.35 -13.36 0.26
C LEU A 52 -1.41 -14.86 0.48
N GLY A 53 -0.34 -15.56 0.14
CA GLY A 53 -0.21 -16.99 0.33
C GLY A 53 1.18 -17.49 -0.07
N LEU A 54 1.35 -18.81 -0.05
CA LEU A 54 2.59 -19.45 -0.49
C LEU A 54 2.53 -19.75 -1.98
N ALA A 55 3.50 -19.24 -2.73
CA ALA A 55 3.70 -19.55 -4.13
C ALA A 55 4.43 -20.89 -4.30
N ASP A 56 5.28 -21.22 -3.32
CA ASP A 56 6.04 -22.46 -3.24
C ASP A 56 6.19 -22.83 -1.76
N GLU A 57 5.52 -23.91 -1.36
CA GLU A 57 5.55 -24.40 0.02
C GLU A 57 6.91 -25.01 0.40
N ILE A 58 7.64 -25.58 -0.56
CA ILE A 58 8.92 -26.23 -0.32
C ILE A 58 10.01 -25.19 -0.01
N ASN A 59 9.96 -24.06 -0.74
CA ASN A 59 10.94 -22.98 -0.60
C ASN A 59 10.43 -21.79 0.21
N ASP A 60 9.29 -21.91 0.87
CA ASP A 60 8.65 -20.86 1.68
C ASP A 60 8.59 -19.51 0.94
N ARG A 61 8.22 -19.55 -0.34
CA ARG A 61 8.07 -18.36 -1.19
C ARG A 61 6.65 -17.84 -1.12
N HIS A 62 6.52 -16.57 -0.83
CA HIS A 62 5.22 -15.91 -0.72
C HIS A 62 4.84 -15.21 -2.02
N TYR A 63 3.53 -15.19 -2.28
CA TYR A 63 2.94 -14.25 -3.23
C TYR A 63 2.04 -13.27 -2.50
N ILE A 64 1.85 -12.12 -3.09
CA ILE A 64 0.93 -11.09 -2.63
C ILE A 64 0.05 -10.63 -3.79
N ILE A 65 -1.22 -10.37 -3.49
CA ILE A 65 -2.17 -9.80 -4.43
C ILE A 65 -2.47 -8.38 -3.98
N VAL A 66 -2.24 -7.43 -4.87
CA VAL A 66 -2.34 -6.01 -4.61
C VAL A 66 -3.38 -5.38 -5.52
N ASP A 67 -4.39 -4.76 -4.93
CA ASP A 67 -5.33 -3.88 -5.60
C ASP A 67 -4.66 -2.52 -5.78
N GLY A 68 -4.15 -2.26 -6.99
CA GLY A 68 -3.23 -1.16 -7.27
C GLY A 68 -3.91 0.20 -7.42
N VAL A 69 -3.19 1.25 -7.07
CA VAL A 69 -3.61 2.64 -7.31
C VAL A 69 -3.71 2.97 -8.81
N ASP A 70 -3.11 2.15 -9.65
CA ASP A 70 -3.18 2.22 -11.12
C ASP A 70 -4.47 1.61 -11.71
N GLY A 71 -5.37 1.14 -10.86
CA GLY A 71 -6.65 0.51 -11.24
C GLY A 71 -6.53 -0.94 -11.69
N LYS A 72 -5.36 -1.56 -11.52
CA LYS A 72 -5.10 -2.97 -11.83
C LYS A 72 -4.93 -3.80 -10.57
N VAL A 73 -5.20 -5.09 -10.70
CA VAL A 73 -4.90 -6.07 -9.66
C VAL A 73 -3.62 -6.79 -10.04
N HIS A 74 -2.65 -6.78 -9.15
CA HIS A 74 -1.33 -7.33 -9.41
C HIS A 74 -1.07 -8.57 -8.56
N TYR A 75 -0.52 -9.59 -9.18
CA TYR A 75 0.09 -10.73 -8.51
C TYR A 75 1.60 -10.51 -8.49
N ALA A 76 2.23 -10.59 -7.35
CA ALA A 76 3.68 -10.49 -7.20
C ALA A 76 4.22 -11.64 -6.36
N ASP A 77 5.23 -12.33 -6.89
CA ASP A 77 6.08 -13.23 -6.11
C ASP A 77 7.09 -12.36 -5.35
N VAL A 78 6.96 -12.33 -4.04
CA VAL A 78 7.80 -11.51 -3.16
C VAL A 78 8.91 -12.30 -2.47
N GLY A 79 9.02 -13.59 -2.83
CA GLY A 79 10.03 -14.48 -2.28
C GLY A 79 9.80 -14.83 -0.81
N HIS A 80 10.86 -15.08 -0.09
CA HIS A 80 10.81 -15.39 1.34
C HIS A 80 10.56 -14.10 2.14
N LEU A 81 9.52 -14.11 2.97
CA LEU A 81 9.20 -13.04 3.90
C LEU A 81 9.42 -13.52 5.34
N ARG A 82 10.13 -12.72 6.12
CA ARG A 82 10.18 -12.96 7.57
C ARG A 82 8.80 -12.68 8.19
N PRO A 83 8.36 -13.44 9.19
CA PRO A 83 7.02 -13.30 9.77
C PRO A 83 6.65 -11.86 10.15
N GLU A 84 7.60 -11.10 10.67
CA GLU A 84 7.42 -9.71 11.06
C GLU A 84 7.20 -8.71 9.90
N PHE A 85 7.49 -9.14 8.68
CA PHE A 85 7.30 -8.34 7.45
C PHE A 85 6.18 -8.83 6.56
N VAL A 86 5.42 -9.83 7.01
CA VAL A 86 4.23 -10.30 6.31
C VAL A 86 3.11 -9.28 6.50
N PRO A 87 2.60 -8.64 5.44
CA PRO A 87 1.54 -7.64 5.60
C PRO A 87 0.18 -8.31 5.79
N ASP A 88 -0.69 -7.67 6.55
CA ASP A 88 -2.08 -8.06 6.64
C ASP A 88 -2.92 -7.52 5.47
N LYS A 89 -4.08 -8.16 5.21
CA LYS A 89 -5.06 -7.65 4.26
C LYS A 89 -5.50 -6.24 4.65
N GLY A 90 -5.64 -5.36 3.67
CA GLY A 90 -6.01 -3.97 3.86
C GLY A 90 -4.84 -3.01 4.09
N MET A 91 -3.66 -3.49 4.47
CA MET A 91 -2.44 -2.65 4.55
C MET A 91 -2.07 -2.10 3.17
N ILE A 92 -1.40 -0.96 3.16
CA ILE A 92 -0.93 -0.34 1.92
C ILE A 92 0.56 -0.63 1.77
N VAL A 93 0.93 -1.15 0.61
CA VAL A 93 2.28 -1.60 0.30
C VAL A 93 2.80 -1.01 -1.00
N ALA A 94 4.12 -0.96 -1.12
CA ALA A 94 4.82 -0.78 -2.38
C ALA A 94 5.59 -2.06 -2.72
N ILE A 95 5.51 -2.46 -3.98
CA ILE A 95 6.31 -3.53 -4.56
C ILE A 95 7.19 -2.93 -5.63
N GLU A 96 8.47 -3.12 -5.54
CA GLU A 96 9.47 -2.52 -6.42
C GLU A 96 10.59 -3.50 -6.73
N ASN A 97 11.36 -3.19 -7.76
CA ASN A 97 12.57 -3.95 -8.05
C ASN A 97 13.57 -3.77 -6.90
N GLY A 98 14.05 -4.85 -6.36
CA GLY A 98 15.17 -4.85 -5.43
C GLY A 98 16.51 -4.64 -6.15
N ALA A 99 17.52 -4.24 -5.42
CA ALA A 99 18.87 -4.21 -5.95
C ALA A 99 19.34 -5.65 -6.30
N SER A 100 19.99 -5.82 -7.44
CA SER A 100 20.63 -7.09 -7.77
C SER A 100 21.95 -7.19 -7.00
N ASP A 101 22.07 -8.16 -6.13
CA ASP A 101 23.36 -8.50 -5.54
C ASP A 101 24.18 -9.24 -6.60
N GLY A 102 25.07 -8.52 -7.29
CA GLY A 102 26.18 -9.12 -8.03
C GLY A 102 25.83 -10.05 -9.19
N GLY A 103 24.79 -9.76 -10.01
CA GLY A 103 24.58 -10.44 -11.29
C GLY A 103 23.53 -11.55 -11.29
N GLU A 104 22.87 -11.86 -10.19
CA GLU A 104 21.75 -12.78 -10.14
C GLU A 104 20.40 -12.06 -10.14
N LYS A 105 19.33 -12.78 -10.54
CA LYS A 105 17.94 -12.34 -10.74
C LYS A 105 17.53 -11.15 -9.85
N GLN A 106 17.04 -10.10 -10.48
CA GLN A 106 16.43 -8.98 -9.77
C GLN A 106 15.38 -9.49 -8.79
N ARG A 107 15.53 -9.11 -7.52
CA ARG A 107 14.60 -9.51 -6.46
C ARG A 107 13.46 -8.53 -6.37
N THR A 108 12.31 -9.02 -5.99
CA THR A 108 11.16 -8.19 -5.65
C THR A 108 11.33 -7.66 -4.22
N ARG A 109 11.15 -6.36 -4.01
CA ARG A 109 11.18 -5.73 -2.70
C ARG A 109 9.78 -5.31 -2.30
N LEU A 110 9.32 -5.82 -1.16
CA LEU A 110 8.08 -5.41 -0.52
C LEU A 110 8.37 -4.38 0.58
N ARG A 111 7.58 -3.32 0.61
CA ARG A 111 7.66 -2.27 1.62
C ARG A 111 6.27 -1.88 2.11
N ILE A 112 6.04 -1.94 3.41
CA ILE A 112 4.78 -1.50 4.01
C ILE A 112 4.80 0.03 4.10
N LEU A 113 3.82 0.68 3.46
CA LEU A 113 3.63 2.13 3.47
C LEU A 113 2.67 2.56 4.57
N SER A 114 1.70 1.71 4.90
CA SER A 114 0.75 1.92 6.00
C SER A 114 0.28 0.59 6.56
N HIS A 115 0.32 0.46 7.88
CA HIS A 115 -0.30 -0.64 8.62
C HIS A 115 -1.81 -0.42 8.80
N LEU A 116 -2.29 0.81 8.62
CA LEU A 116 -3.71 1.14 8.66
C LEU A 116 -4.33 0.95 7.28
N ASN A 117 -5.59 0.55 7.27
CA ASN A 117 -6.38 0.54 6.05
C ASN A 117 -6.70 1.97 5.58
N LEU A 118 -7.11 2.10 4.33
CA LEU A 118 -7.34 3.40 3.70
C LEU A 118 -8.37 4.26 4.46
N GLU A 119 -9.45 3.66 4.95
CA GLU A 119 -10.54 4.38 5.64
C GLU A 119 -10.04 5.07 6.91
N SER A 120 -9.15 4.40 7.66
CA SER A 120 -8.60 4.94 8.90
C SER A 120 -7.63 6.09 8.68
N LEU A 121 -6.99 6.18 7.50
CA LEU A 121 -5.95 7.17 7.24
C LEU A 121 -6.45 8.62 7.22
N ALA A 122 -7.70 8.86 6.79
CA ALA A 122 -8.21 10.21 6.64
C ALA A 122 -8.26 11.00 7.94
N GLY A 123 -8.64 10.35 9.05
CA GLY A 123 -8.79 10.96 10.37
C GLY A 123 -7.67 10.64 11.38
N THR A 124 -6.63 9.95 10.97
CA THR A 124 -5.50 9.61 11.85
C THR A 124 -4.78 10.88 12.33
N GLU A 125 -4.54 11.00 13.63
CA GLU A 125 -3.91 12.19 14.22
C GLU A 125 -2.43 12.33 13.86
N GLY A 126 -1.75 11.23 13.61
CA GLY A 126 -0.35 11.19 13.26
C GLY A 126 -0.07 11.36 11.77
N ALA A 127 1.20 11.21 11.42
CA ALA A 127 1.66 11.26 10.03
C ALA A 127 1.26 9.98 9.29
N THR A 128 0.68 10.15 8.10
CA THR A 128 0.21 9.04 7.26
C THR A 128 0.93 8.99 5.92
N TRP A 129 0.76 7.90 5.20
CA TRP A 129 1.17 7.81 3.80
C TRP A 129 0.50 8.89 2.94
N LEU A 130 -0.79 9.20 3.18
CA LEU A 130 -1.52 10.24 2.43
C LEU A 130 -0.88 11.62 2.54
N ASP A 131 -0.30 11.95 3.69
CA ASP A 131 0.38 13.24 3.87
C ASP A 131 1.63 13.34 2.99
N LYS A 132 2.34 12.22 2.79
CA LYS A 132 3.48 12.14 1.87
C LYS A 132 3.04 12.28 0.42
N GLU A 133 1.89 11.72 0.05
CA GLU A 133 1.31 11.90 -1.29
C GLU A 133 0.88 13.36 -1.54
N LEU A 134 0.37 14.03 -0.51
CA LEU A 134 -0.09 15.43 -0.61
C LEU A 134 1.03 16.43 -0.84
N ILE A 135 2.19 16.24 -0.20
CA ILE A 135 3.29 17.20 -0.22
C ILE A 135 4.54 16.66 -0.93
N GLY A 136 4.49 15.42 -1.39
CA GLY A 136 5.60 14.77 -2.07
C GLY A 136 5.90 15.39 -3.44
N LYS A 137 7.17 15.37 -3.83
CA LYS A 137 7.61 15.84 -5.17
C LYS A 137 7.19 14.90 -6.29
N SER A 138 6.90 13.65 -5.98
CA SER A 138 6.54 12.60 -6.94
C SER A 138 5.42 11.73 -6.37
N PRO A 139 4.19 12.26 -6.29
CA PRO A 139 3.06 11.47 -5.83
C PRO A 139 2.74 10.34 -6.80
N GLU A 140 2.10 9.30 -6.31
CA GLU A 140 1.64 8.17 -7.14
C GLU A 140 0.59 8.64 -8.16
N ARG A 141 0.67 8.10 -9.36
CA ARG A 141 -0.36 8.34 -10.38
C ARG A 141 -1.58 7.49 -10.08
N LEU A 142 -2.66 8.14 -9.64
CA LEU A 142 -3.90 7.49 -9.26
C LEU A 142 -4.81 7.29 -10.47
N ALA A 143 -5.33 6.07 -10.64
CA ALA A 143 -6.38 5.80 -11.62
C ALA A 143 -7.70 6.47 -11.21
N GLN A 144 -8.53 6.78 -12.19
CA GLN A 144 -9.87 7.37 -11.99
C GLN A 144 -10.88 6.35 -11.48
N THR A 145 -10.53 5.08 -11.46
CA THR A 145 -11.38 3.94 -11.05
C THR A 145 -10.65 3.06 -10.04
N GLY A 146 -11.39 2.17 -9.38
CA GLY A 146 -10.84 1.20 -8.46
C GLY A 146 -10.15 1.84 -7.26
N PHE A 147 -9.08 1.22 -6.78
CA PHE A 147 -8.38 1.69 -5.59
C PHE A 147 -7.77 3.07 -5.75
N GLY A 148 -7.33 3.46 -6.94
CA GLY A 148 -6.84 4.81 -7.22
C GLY A 148 -7.89 5.89 -6.94
N SER A 149 -9.15 5.65 -7.34
CA SER A 149 -10.27 6.54 -7.05
C SER A 149 -10.60 6.61 -5.56
N GLU A 150 -10.55 5.47 -4.86
CA GLU A 150 -10.76 5.41 -3.40
C GLU A 150 -9.67 6.24 -2.67
N VAL A 151 -8.42 6.11 -3.07
CA VAL A 151 -7.29 6.90 -2.53
C VAL A 151 -7.49 8.38 -2.80
N SER A 152 -7.88 8.77 -4.00
CA SER A 152 -8.14 10.17 -4.35
C SER A 152 -9.22 10.79 -3.45
N THR A 153 -10.32 10.06 -3.22
CA THR A 153 -11.38 10.48 -2.31
C THR A 153 -10.89 10.62 -0.87
N THR A 154 -10.06 9.68 -0.42
CA THR A 154 -9.51 9.70 0.94
C THR A 154 -8.50 10.83 1.13
N ILE A 155 -7.69 11.13 0.10
CA ILE A 155 -6.83 12.32 0.08
C ILE A 155 -7.64 13.61 0.25
N ALA A 156 -8.78 13.74 -0.42
CA ALA A 156 -9.64 14.90 -0.26
C ALA A 156 -10.16 15.04 1.17
N ARG A 157 -10.58 13.94 1.81
CA ARG A 157 -10.97 13.93 3.23
C ARG A 157 -9.79 14.28 4.14
N ARG A 158 -8.59 13.77 3.86
CA ARG A 158 -7.37 14.08 4.62
C ARG A 158 -7.04 15.57 4.56
N ARG A 159 -7.13 16.20 3.39
CA ARG A 159 -6.96 17.66 3.23
C ARG A 159 -7.90 18.43 4.15
N GLN A 160 -9.18 18.08 4.15
CA GLN A 160 -10.18 18.75 5.01
C GLN A 160 -9.82 18.59 6.49
N TRP A 161 -9.42 17.37 6.89
CA TRP A 161 -9.00 17.13 8.26
C TRP A 161 -7.77 17.96 8.63
N LEU A 162 -6.73 18.00 7.79
CA LEU A 162 -5.54 18.81 8.01
C LEU A 162 -5.84 20.30 8.14
N VAL A 163 -6.74 20.84 7.32
CA VAL A 163 -7.19 22.22 7.41
C VAL A 163 -7.92 22.46 8.74
N GLY A 164 -8.81 21.55 9.14
CA GLY A 164 -9.51 21.62 10.43
C GLY A 164 -8.56 21.56 11.63
N GLN A 165 -7.40 20.91 11.48
CA GLN A 165 -6.35 20.87 12.51
C GLN A 165 -5.40 22.07 12.47
N GLY A 166 -5.57 23.02 11.55
CA GLY A 166 -4.66 24.14 11.36
C GLY A 166 -3.30 23.77 10.76
N LEU A 167 -3.21 22.59 10.13
CA LEU A 167 -1.96 22.05 9.55
C LEU A 167 -1.81 22.39 8.06
N GLY A 168 -2.77 23.07 7.48
CA GLY A 168 -2.77 23.51 6.10
C GLY A 168 -3.91 24.43 5.80
N THR A 169 -3.90 24.99 4.59
CA THR A 169 -4.96 25.87 4.06
C THR A 169 -5.30 25.47 2.63
N MET A 170 -6.50 25.85 2.18
CA MET A 170 -6.88 25.74 0.78
C MET A 170 -6.78 27.13 0.15
N ASN A 171 -6.09 27.23 -1.00
CA ASN A 171 -6.05 28.48 -1.74
C ASN A 171 -7.33 28.69 -2.58
N SER A 172 -7.45 29.86 -3.23
CA SER A 172 -8.59 30.21 -4.09
C SER A 172 -8.81 29.25 -5.27
N SER A 173 -7.78 28.53 -5.67
CA SER A 173 -7.84 27.52 -6.73
C SER A 173 -8.10 26.10 -6.19
N ASN A 174 -8.51 25.97 -4.93
CA ASN A 174 -8.78 24.71 -4.25
C ASN A 174 -7.56 23.77 -4.16
N ASN A 175 -6.35 24.32 -4.16
CA ASN A 175 -5.13 23.57 -3.93
C ASN A 175 -4.74 23.62 -2.45
N PHE A 176 -4.34 22.49 -1.90
CA PHE A 176 -3.87 22.38 -0.53
C PHE A 176 -2.44 22.94 -0.39
N GLN A 177 -2.26 23.77 0.63
CA GLN A 177 -0.97 24.31 1.04
C GLN A 177 -0.68 23.87 2.48
N ALA A 178 0.33 23.02 2.64
CA ALA A 178 0.74 22.56 3.95
C ALA A 178 1.37 23.70 4.76
N GLN A 179 1.12 23.74 6.05
CA GLN A 179 1.87 24.59 6.99
C GLN A 179 3.33 24.13 7.08
N PRO A 180 4.27 25.05 7.31
CA PRO A 180 5.67 24.69 7.58
C PRO A 180 5.75 23.63 8.69
N ARG A 181 6.58 22.61 8.50
CA ARG A 181 6.77 21.51 9.46
C ARG A 181 5.52 20.66 9.75
N MET A 182 4.50 20.66 8.87
CA MET A 182 3.29 19.84 9.06
C MET A 182 3.63 18.38 9.39
N LEU A 183 4.52 17.74 8.63
CA LEU A 183 4.90 16.33 8.89
C LEU A 183 5.59 16.14 10.23
N GLU A 184 6.41 17.10 10.66
CA GLU A 184 7.07 17.06 11.96
C GLU A 184 6.04 17.15 13.09
N GLN A 185 5.10 18.07 12.99
CA GLN A 185 3.99 18.19 13.96
C GLN A 185 3.15 16.94 14.06
N LEU A 186 2.82 16.31 12.92
CA LEU A 186 2.08 15.05 12.89
C LEU A 186 2.88 13.90 13.54
N ARG A 187 4.18 13.80 13.28
CA ARG A 187 5.06 12.81 13.93
C ARG A 187 5.16 13.01 15.43
N GLN A 188 5.18 14.25 15.90
CA GLN A 188 5.18 14.54 17.34
C GLN A 188 3.86 14.10 18.00
N ARG A 189 2.72 14.20 17.29
CA ARG A 189 1.44 13.67 17.77
C ARG A 189 1.48 12.16 17.89
N ASP A 190 2.04 11.44 16.91
CA ASP A 190 2.25 9.98 16.98
C ASP A 190 3.03 9.58 18.23
N LEU A 191 4.15 10.27 18.49
CA LEU A 191 5.01 9.98 19.65
C LEU A 191 4.29 10.22 20.98
N ARG A 192 3.50 11.28 21.08
CA ARG A 192 2.69 11.56 22.28
C ARG A 192 1.64 10.49 22.51
N GLN A 193 0.95 10.07 21.47
CA GLN A 193 -0.07 9.05 21.53
C GLN A 193 0.52 7.70 21.92
N ALA A 194 1.65 7.31 21.34
CA ALA A 194 2.38 6.11 21.70
C ALA A 194 2.85 6.15 23.16
N GLY A 195 3.36 7.28 23.62
CA GLY A 195 3.77 7.48 25.00
C GLY A 195 2.60 7.38 25.99
N GLN A 196 1.43 7.92 25.64
CA GLN A 196 0.22 7.81 26.47
C GLN A 196 -0.30 6.38 26.57
N VAL A 197 -0.31 5.64 25.46
CA VAL A 197 -0.70 4.21 25.44
C VAL A 197 0.25 3.42 26.33
N LEU A 198 1.55 3.60 26.18
CA LEU A 198 2.55 2.90 26.96
C LEU A 198 2.44 3.23 28.46
N ALA A 199 2.25 4.50 28.82
CA ALA A 199 2.07 4.92 30.20
C ALA A 199 0.81 4.30 30.82
N LYS A 200 -0.27 4.20 30.06
CA LYS A 200 -1.51 3.55 30.50
C LYS A 200 -1.33 2.03 30.71
N GLU A 201 -0.63 1.35 29.79
CA GLU A 201 -0.33 -0.07 29.91
C GLU A 201 0.57 -0.38 31.10
N LEU A 202 1.51 0.51 31.41
CA LEU A 202 2.41 0.39 32.57
C LEU A 202 1.80 0.91 33.89
N GLY A 203 0.55 1.38 33.89
CA GLY A 203 -0.12 1.92 35.07
C GLY A 203 0.49 3.22 35.61
N LEU A 204 1.21 3.97 34.75
CA LEU A 204 1.90 5.22 35.09
C LEU A 204 1.04 6.47 34.84
N SER A 205 -0.20 6.32 34.37
CA SER A 205 -1.13 7.44 34.18
C SER A 205 -1.90 7.69 35.48
N ASN A 206 -1.74 8.87 36.04
CA ASN A 206 -2.60 9.40 37.10
C ASN A 206 -3.99 9.75 36.54
#